data_56471c26fe4883a23941aafe63dee18b
#
_entry.id   56471c26fe4883a23941aafe63dee18b
#
_cell.length_a   1.000
_cell.length_b   1.000
_cell.length_c   1.000
_cell.angle_alpha   90.00
_cell.angle_beta   90.00
_cell.angle_gamma   90.00
#
_symmetry.space_group_name_H-M   'P 1'
#
loop_
_entity.id
_entity.type
_entity.pdbx_description
1 polymer ?
#
loop_
_entity_poly.entity_id
_entity_poly.type
_entity_poly.pdbx_seq_one_letter_code
_entity_poly.pdbx_strand_id
1 'polypeptide(L)'
;LMIAGAAFCAALFLFSGVMLYRQYADEKQSAEAFDNIAALVQDETPPADEPQETEPPQPEHTAFEKYAAVYEQNSDFVGWISIEGTNIDYPVMQTVDNPNYYLKRSFEKQYSDYGVPYVQENCDLGLSDNCVIYGHHMNNGSMFADLCKYADEDFYREHKTIRFDTLSGFGEYEVVAVSYTHLRAHETDSYL
;
A
#
# COMPACT_ATOMS: atom_id res chain seq x y z
N LEU A 1 -37.06 13.10 -32.05
CA LEU A 1 -35.84 13.70 -31.50
C LEU A 1 -35.83 13.61 -29.95
N MET A 2 -36.92 14.02 -29.26
CA MET A 2 -37.01 13.99 -27.78
C MET A 2 -36.85 12.59 -27.16
N ILE A 3 -37.48 11.56 -27.75
CA ILE A 3 -37.38 10.17 -27.25
C ILE A 3 -35.96 9.62 -27.35
N ALA A 4 -35.27 9.91 -28.46
CA ALA A 4 -33.87 9.50 -28.63
C ALA A 4 -32.95 10.18 -27.61
N GLY A 5 -33.17 11.46 -27.31
CA GLY A 5 -32.44 12.19 -26.28
C GLY A 5 -32.66 11.61 -24.86
N ALA A 6 -33.92 11.31 -24.53
CA ALA A 6 -34.24 10.70 -23.24
C ALA A 6 -33.62 9.30 -23.07
N ALA A 7 -33.66 8.47 -24.12
CA ALA A 7 -33.01 7.15 -24.12
C ALA A 7 -31.49 7.25 -23.94
N PHE A 8 -30.85 8.22 -24.59
CA PHE A 8 -29.40 8.47 -24.44
C PHE A 8 -29.04 8.90 -23.02
N CYS A 9 -29.81 9.84 -22.43
CA CYS A 9 -29.58 10.26 -21.05
C CYS A 9 -29.77 9.11 -20.06
N ALA A 10 -30.80 8.26 -20.26
CA ALA A 10 -30.98 7.07 -19.43
C ALA A 10 -29.81 6.08 -19.54
N ALA A 11 -29.30 5.86 -20.75
CA ALA A 11 -28.12 5.00 -20.95
C ALA A 11 -26.88 5.55 -20.26
N LEU A 12 -26.62 6.86 -20.34
CA LEU A 12 -25.51 7.51 -19.63
C LEU A 12 -25.65 7.39 -18.11
N PHE A 13 -26.86 7.57 -17.60
CA PHE A 13 -27.14 7.44 -16.16
C PHE A 13 -26.88 6.01 -15.67
N LEU A 14 -27.37 5.00 -16.41
CA LEU A 14 -27.12 3.59 -16.09
C LEU A 14 -25.61 3.26 -16.17
N PHE A 15 -24.93 3.73 -17.21
CA PHE A 15 -23.48 3.53 -17.35
C PHE A 15 -22.72 4.15 -16.16
N SER A 16 -23.05 5.39 -15.79
CA SER A 16 -22.44 6.06 -14.63
C SER A 16 -22.71 5.30 -13.34
N GLY A 17 -23.94 4.80 -13.14
CA GLY A 17 -24.28 3.98 -11.97
C GLY A 17 -23.47 2.68 -11.89
N VAL A 18 -23.30 2.00 -13.03
CA VAL A 18 -22.46 0.78 -13.10
C VAL A 18 -21.00 1.10 -12.78
N MET A 19 -20.46 2.21 -13.30
CA MET A 19 -19.08 2.61 -13.02
C MET A 19 -18.86 2.93 -11.54
N LEU A 20 -19.78 3.68 -10.92
CA LEU A 20 -19.71 3.99 -9.47
C LEU A 20 -19.83 2.72 -8.62
N TYR A 21 -20.73 1.80 -9.00
CA TYR A 21 -20.86 0.53 -8.30
C TYR A 21 -19.57 -0.31 -8.39
N ARG A 22 -18.96 -0.38 -9.57
CA ARG A 22 -17.69 -1.10 -9.76
C ARG A 22 -16.57 -0.50 -8.91
N GLN A 23 -16.47 0.84 -8.88
CA GLN A 23 -15.47 1.52 -8.05
C GLN A 23 -15.69 1.21 -6.56
N TYR A 24 -16.93 1.29 -6.08
CA TYR A 24 -17.26 0.94 -4.70
C TYR A 24 -16.97 -0.54 -4.37
N ALA A 25 -17.28 -1.45 -5.31
CA ALA A 25 -17.03 -2.86 -5.13
C ALA A 25 -15.51 -3.17 -5.08
N ASP A 26 -14.69 -2.53 -5.93
CA ASP A 26 -13.23 -2.67 -5.93
C ASP A 26 -12.63 -2.12 -4.62
N GLU A 27 -13.10 -0.95 -4.14
CA GLU A 27 -12.71 -0.39 -2.85
C GLU A 27 -12.93 -1.38 -1.71
N LYS A 28 -14.15 -1.90 -1.62
CA LYS A 28 -14.52 -2.83 -0.56
C LYS A 28 -13.73 -4.14 -0.64
N GLN A 29 -13.59 -4.69 -1.84
CA GLN A 29 -12.81 -5.90 -2.06
C GLN A 29 -11.33 -5.71 -1.71
N SER A 30 -10.74 -4.58 -2.05
CA SER A 30 -9.35 -4.28 -1.72
C SER A 30 -9.15 -4.15 -0.21
N ALA A 31 -10.04 -3.46 0.50
CA ALA A 31 -9.98 -3.34 1.95
C ALA A 31 -10.10 -4.71 2.64
N GLU A 32 -11.12 -5.51 2.28
CA GLU A 32 -11.30 -6.87 2.83
C GLU A 32 -10.10 -7.79 2.53
N ALA A 33 -9.49 -7.65 1.35
CA ALA A 33 -8.30 -8.43 0.99
C ALA A 33 -7.10 -8.07 1.88
N PHE A 34 -6.85 -6.78 2.11
CA PHE A 34 -5.76 -6.35 3.00
C PHE A 34 -6.00 -6.76 4.45
N ASP A 35 -7.24 -6.63 4.97
CA ASP A 35 -7.59 -7.10 6.31
C ASP A 35 -7.35 -8.62 6.47
N ASN A 36 -7.73 -9.41 5.46
CA ASN A 36 -7.50 -10.86 5.46
C ASN A 36 -6.01 -11.21 5.44
N ILE A 37 -5.19 -10.47 4.68
CA ILE A 37 -3.74 -10.69 4.62
C ILE A 37 -3.10 -10.26 5.93
N ALA A 38 -3.51 -9.12 6.52
CA ALA A 38 -3.03 -8.67 7.81
C ALA A 38 -3.32 -9.68 8.93
N ALA A 39 -4.47 -10.35 8.88
CA ALA A 39 -4.83 -11.40 9.83
C ALA A 39 -3.93 -12.67 9.75
N LEU A 40 -3.16 -12.83 8.67
CA LEU A 40 -2.19 -13.92 8.53
C LEU A 40 -0.84 -13.59 9.16
N VAL A 41 -0.57 -12.31 9.38
CA VAL A 41 0.65 -11.85 10.04
C VAL A 41 0.56 -12.27 11.51
N GLN A 42 1.54 -13.05 11.97
CA GLN A 42 1.60 -13.46 13.37
C GLN A 42 2.06 -12.27 14.20
N ASP A 43 1.09 -11.49 14.71
CA ASP A 43 1.36 -10.44 15.68
C ASP A 43 1.58 -11.07 17.06
N GLU A 44 2.83 -11.15 17.47
CA GLU A 44 3.16 -11.22 18.88
C GLU A 44 3.13 -9.80 19.45
N THR A 45 1.94 -9.28 19.72
CA THR A 45 1.80 -8.17 20.67
C THR A 45 1.91 -8.79 22.06
N PRO A 46 2.97 -8.50 22.84
CA PRO A 46 2.99 -8.92 24.24
C PRO A 46 1.75 -8.32 24.92
N PRO A 47 0.99 -9.08 25.73
CA PRO A 47 -0.10 -8.50 26.50
C PRO A 47 0.47 -7.39 27.38
N ALA A 48 -0.07 -6.17 27.20
CA ALA A 48 0.21 -5.06 28.06
C ALA A 48 -0.28 -5.41 29.47
N ASP A 49 0.62 -5.27 30.49
CA ASP A 49 0.39 -5.37 31.91
C ASP A 49 0.14 -6.77 32.53
N GLU A 50 1.20 -7.60 32.61
CA GLU A 50 1.41 -8.42 33.82
C GLU A 50 2.88 -8.31 34.26
N PRO A 51 3.19 -8.35 35.60
CA PRO A 51 4.55 -8.24 36.10
C PRO A 51 5.35 -9.47 35.65
N GLN A 52 6.38 -9.29 34.84
CA GLN A 52 7.27 -10.33 34.34
C GLN A 52 7.97 -11.05 35.48
N GLU A 53 7.54 -12.26 35.82
CA GLU A 53 8.43 -13.28 36.33
C GLU A 53 9.36 -13.72 35.18
N THR A 54 10.64 -13.75 35.46
CA THR A 54 11.74 -14.09 34.53
C THR A 54 11.54 -15.46 33.88
N GLU A 55 10.83 -15.50 32.77
CA GLU A 55 10.92 -16.63 31.82
C GLU A 55 12.20 -16.51 30.95
N PRO A 56 12.81 -17.64 30.59
CA PRO A 56 13.94 -17.62 29.65
C PRO A 56 13.51 -17.00 28.34
N PRO A 57 14.40 -16.25 27.63
CA PRO A 57 14.05 -15.55 26.38
C PRO A 57 13.43 -16.56 25.40
N GLN A 58 12.16 -16.32 25.04
CA GLN A 58 11.54 -17.03 23.93
C GLN A 58 12.38 -16.77 22.67
N PRO A 59 12.54 -17.75 21.78
CA PRO A 59 13.27 -17.53 20.54
C PRO A 59 12.60 -16.40 19.77
N GLU A 60 13.36 -15.33 19.51
CA GLU A 60 12.92 -14.22 18.65
C GLU A 60 12.46 -14.81 17.31
N HIS A 61 11.17 -14.67 16.99
CA HIS A 61 10.67 -15.12 15.68
C HIS A 61 11.41 -14.36 14.58
N THR A 62 11.88 -15.10 13.61
CA THR A 62 12.51 -14.50 12.44
C THR A 62 11.46 -13.73 11.62
N ALA A 63 11.86 -12.69 10.90
CA ALA A 63 10.94 -11.98 10.02
C ALA A 63 10.25 -12.92 9.01
N PHE A 64 10.97 -13.95 8.55
CA PHE A 64 10.40 -14.97 7.69
C PHE A 64 9.25 -15.76 8.38
N GLU A 65 9.41 -16.16 9.63
CA GLU A 65 8.35 -16.88 10.38
C GLU A 65 7.10 -16.02 10.54
N LYS A 66 7.27 -14.73 10.87
CA LYS A 66 6.17 -13.77 10.98
C LYS A 66 5.34 -13.68 9.70
N TYR A 67 5.98 -13.68 8.54
CA TYR A 67 5.33 -13.47 7.25
C TYR A 67 5.20 -14.73 6.37
N ALA A 68 5.56 -15.89 6.87
CA ALA A 68 5.56 -17.14 6.11
C ALA A 68 4.19 -17.45 5.48
N ALA A 69 3.09 -17.29 6.22
CA ALA A 69 1.74 -17.55 5.73
C ALA A 69 1.32 -16.58 4.61
N VAL A 70 1.80 -15.34 4.62
CA VAL A 70 1.58 -14.37 3.55
C VAL A 70 2.39 -14.75 2.30
N TYR A 71 3.66 -15.10 2.48
CA TYR A 71 4.54 -15.55 1.40
C TYR A 71 4.05 -16.84 0.73
N GLU A 72 3.49 -17.80 1.48
CA GLU A 72 2.90 -19.02 0.94
C GLU A 72 1.71 -18.75 0.01
N GLN A 73 0.93 -17.70 0.27
CA GLN A 73 -0.19 -17.33 -0.60
C GLN A 73 0.27 -16.64 -1.90
N ASN A 74 1.34 -15.86 -1.82
CA ASN A 74 1.89 -15.18 -2.98
C ASN A 74 3.41 -14.99 -2.83
N SER A 75 4.19 -15.75 -3.58
CA SER A 75 5.65 -15.72 -3.54
C SER A 75 6.28 -14.44 -4.10
N ASP A 76 5.50 -13.54 -4.70
CA ASP A 76 5.96 -12.19 -5.08
C ASP A 76 6.00 -11.24 -3.89
N PHE A 77 5.52 -11.66 -2.71
CA PHE A 77 5.61 -10.92 -1.46
C PHE A 77 7.08 -10.82 -1.02
N VAL A 78 7.54 -9.61 -0.72
CA VAL A 78 8.92 -9.35 -0.31
C VAL A 78 9.05 -8.65 1.03
N GLY A 79 7.96 -8.09 1.56
CA GLY A 79 7.99 -7.40 2.84
C GLY A 79 6.67 -6.73 3.19
N TRP A 80 6.68 -6.05 4.34
CA TRP A 80 5.52 -5.35 4.89
C TRP A 80 5.90 -3.93 5.28
N ILE A 81 5.14 -2.93 4.82
CA ILE A 81 5.35 -1.53 5.15
C ILE A 81 4.25 -1.02 6.07
N SER A 82 4.63 -0.35 7.15
CA SER A 82 3.68 0.30 8.05
C SER A 82 4.21 1.61 8.61
N ILE A 83 3.27 2.54 8.89
CA ILE A 83 3.55 3.80 9.58
C ILE A 83 2.50 3.95 10.67
N GLU A 84 2.94 3.91 11.91
CA GLU A 84 2.04 4.01 13.07
C GLU A 84 1.20 5.29 13.03
N GLY A 85 -0.08 5.20 13.39
CA GLY A 85 -1.02 6.34 13.38
C GLY A 85 -1.51 6.74 11.99
N THR A 86 -1.23 5.95 10.95
CA THR A 86 -1.71 6.16 9.58
C THR A 86 -2.45 4.93 9.04
N ASN A 87 -3.04 5.07 7.84
CA ASN A 87 -3.64 3.94 7.13
C ASN A 87 -2.60 3.08 6.36
N ILE A 88 -1.30 3.41 6.46
CA ILE A 88 -0.26 2.67 5.75
C ILE A 88 0.13 1.45 6.58
N ASP A 89 -0.41 0.30 6.17
CA ASP A 89 -0.14 -1.01 6.76
C ASP A 89 -0.42 -2.09 5.69
N TYR A 90 0.57 -2.33 4.82
CA TYR A 90 0.37 -3.08 3.59
C TYR A 90 1.49 -4.07 3.28
N PRO A 91 1.15 -5.23 2.66
CA PRO A 91 2.15 -6.07 2.02
C PRO A 91 2.85 -5.32 0.89
N VAL A 92 4.11 -5.63 0.66
CA VAL A 92 4.92 -5.08 -0.43
C VAL A 92 5.35 -6.22 -1.34
N MET A 93 5.14 -6.03 -2.64
CA MET A 93 5.37 -7.04 -3.66
C MET A 93 6.59 -6.68 -4.51
N GLN A 94 7.16 -7.66 -5.21
CA GLN A 94 8.16 -7.40 -6.24
C GLN A 94 8.03 -8.41 -7.39
N THR A 95 8.12 -7.93 -8.63
CA THR A 95 8.21 -8.76 -9.83
C THR A 95 9.36 -8.24 -10.70
N VAL A 96 10.46 -8.99 -10.75
CA VAL A 96 11.68 -8.60 -11.47
C VAL A 96 11.45 -8.58 -12.99
N ASP A 97 10.76 -9.59 -13.51
CA ASP A 97 10.57 -9.77 -14.95
C ASP A 97 9.35 -9.02 -15.52
N ASN A 98 8.52 -8.42 -14.67
CA ASN A 98 7.30 -7.71 -15.08
C ASN A 98 7.13 -6.41 -14.30
N PRO A 99 7.83 -5.34 -14.70
CA PRO A 99 7.76 -4.02 -14.05
C PRO A 99 6.32 -3.52 -13.94
N ASN A 100 6.00 -2.88 -12.81
CA ASN A 100 4.68 -2.32 -12.53
C ASN A 100 3.51 -3.32 -12.53
N TYR A 101 3.77 -4.62 -12.39
CA TYR A 101 2.73 -5.65 -12.41
C TYR A 101 1.64 -5.36 -11.37
N TYR A 102 2.02 -4.99 -10.15
CA TYR A 102 1.12 -4.71 -9.05
C TYR A 102 0.50 -3.31 -9.06
N LEU A 103 0.85 -2.46 -10.04
CA LEU A 103 0.22 -1.15 -10.20
C LEU A 103 -1.30 -1.24 -10.37
N LYS A 104 -1.79 -2.27 -11.05
CA LYS A 104 -3.22 -2.49 -11.31
C LYS A 104 -3.65 -3.93 -10.98
N ARG A 105 -3.03 -4.52 -9.96
CA ARG A 105 -3.38 -5.88 -9.51
C ARG A 105 -3.41 -5.96 -8.00
N SER A 106 -4.40 -6.72 -7.50
CA SER A 106 -4.50 -7.10 -6.09
C SER A 106 -3.40 -8.10 -5.70
N PHE A 107 -3.32 -8.41 -4.42
CA PHE A 107 -2.43 -9.45 -3.90
C PHE A 107 -2.68 -10.81 -4.55
N GLU A 108 -3.93 -11.15 -4.85
CA GLU A 108 -4.35 -12.39 -5.54
C GLU A 108 -4.17 -12.31 -7.07
N LYS A 109 -3.44 -11.31 -7.56
CA LYS A 109 -3.13 -11.12 -9.00
C LYS A 109 -4.35 -10.82 -9.87
N GLN A 110 -5.50 -10.44 -9.26
CA GLN A 110 -6.68 -9.97 -9.99
C GLN A 110 -6.54 -8.49 -10.34
N TYR A 111 -7.32 -8.02 -11.32
CA TYR A 111 -7.37 -6.59 -11.62
C TYR A 111 -7.93 -5.81 -10.44
N SER A 112 -7.23 -4.75 -10.04
CA SER A 112 -7.68 -3.78 -9.05
C SER A 112 -7.12 -2.40 -9.38
N ASP A 113 -7.92 -1.36 -9.28
CA ASP A 113 -7.50 0.03 -9.42
C ASP A 113 -6.66 0.51 -8.23
N TYR A 114 -6.73 -0.19 -7.10
CA TYR A 114 -5.96 0.10 -5.89
C TYR A 114 -4.52 -0.42 -5.99
N GLY A 115 -4.31 -1.52 -6.71
CA GLY A 115 -3.02 -2.19 -6.75
C GLY A 115 -2.55 -2.69 -5.37
N VAL A 116 -1.27 -2.99 -5.27
CA VAL A 116 -0.56 -3.28 -4.01
C VAL A 116 0.77 -2.53 -4.05
N PRO A 117 1.28 -1.99 -2.95
CA PRO A 117 2.63 -1.42 -2.92
C PRO A 117 3.68 -2.41 -3.45
N TYR A 118 4.62 -1.92 -4.24
CA TYR A 118 5.63 -2.78 -4.83
C TYR A 118 6.99 -2.12 -4.96
N VAL A 119 8.03 -2.92 -4.85
CA VAL A 119 9.43 -2.52 -5.01
C VAL A 119 9.78 -2.45 -6.50
N GLN A 120 10.61 -1.48 -6.86
CA GLN A 120 11.18 -1.34 -8.19
C GLN A 120 11.87 -2.66 -8.63
N GLU A 121 11.69 -3.05 -9.88
CA GLU A 121 12.11 -4.35 -10.43
C GLU A 121 13.62 -4.64 -10.35
N ASN A 122 14.45 -3.60 -10.43
CA ASN A 122 15.91 -3.71 -10.40
C ASN A 122 16.52 -3.47 -9.02
N CYS A 123 15.70 -3.39 -7.96
CA CYS A 123 16.16 -3.29 -6.58
C CYS A 123 16.37 -4.70 -6.00
N ASP A 124 17.56 -4.97 -5.48
CA ASP A 124 17.84 -6.11 -4.62
C ASP A 124 17.77 -5.66 -3.15
N LEU A 125 16.78 -6.15 -2.41
CA LEU A 125 16.51 -5.74 -1.03
C LEU A 125 17.68 -6.06 -0.05
N GLY A 126 18.55 -7.00 -0.44
CA GLY A 126 19.72 -7.38 0.36
C GLY A 126 21.02 -6.65 -0.01
N LEU A 127 21.09 -6.06 -1.21
CA LEU A 127 22.35 -5.54 -1.75
C LEU A 127 22.25 -4.09 -2.26
N SER A 128 21.06 -3.60 -2.63
CA SER A 128 20.93 -2.26 -3.21
C SER A 128 21.01 -1.17 -2.13
N ASP A 129 21.82 -0.14 -2.40
CA ASP A 129 21.94 1.04 -1.51
C ASP A 129 20.66 1.90 -1.49
N ASN A 130 19.77 1.72 -2.45
CA ASN A 130 18.50 2.44 -2.57
C ASN A 130 17.38 1.50 -2.97
N CYS A 131 16.28 1.58 -2.24
CA CYS A 131 15.05 0.85 -2.50
C CYS A 131 13.91 1.84 -2.77
N VAL A 132 13.26 1.71 -3.92
CA VAL A 132 12.08 2.52 -4.26
C VAL A 132 10.83 1.67 -4.14
N ILE A 133 9.89 2.10 -3.31
CA ILE A 133 8.58 1.46 -3.14
C ILE A 133 7.52 2.38 -3.75
N TYR A 134 6.75 1.85 -4.69
CA TYR A 134 5.64 2.54 -5.35
C TYR A 134 4.32 2.16 -4.69
N GLY A 135 3.41 3.10 -4.62
CA GLY A 135 2.03 2.88 -4.16
C GLY A 135 1.10 3.96 -4.65
N HIS A 136 -0.17 3.63 -4.84
CA HIS A 136 -1.18 4.60 -5.24
C HIS A 136 -1.49 5.61 -4.12
N HIS A 137 -1.85 6.82 -4.51
CA HIS A 137 -2.57 7.77 -3.67
C HIS A 137 -4.06 7.70 -4.02
N MET A 138 -4.88 7.17 -3.12
CA MET A 138 -6.32 7.02 -3.36
C MET A 138 -7.11 8.15 -2.72
N ASN A 139 -8.17 8.63 -3.40
CA ASN A 139 -8.99 9.74 -2.92
C ASN A 139 -9.77 9.41 -1.63
N ASN A 140 -9.98 8.14 -1.34
CA ASN A 140 -10.61 7.68 -0.09
C ASN A 140 -9.66 7.63 1.11
N GLY A 141 -8.39 8.06 0.94
CA GLY A 141 -7.39 8.10 2.01
C GLY A 141 -6.63 6.78 2.21
N SER A 142 -6.88 5.76 1.40
CA SER A 142 -6.15 4.48 1.47
C SER A 142 -4.84 4.51 0.68
N MET A 143 -4.13 3.41 0.71
CA MET A 143 -2.82 3.22 0.11
C MET A 143 -1.80 4.23 0.66
N PHE A 144 -1.04 4.93 -0.18
CA PHE A 144 -0.04 5.92 0.23
C PHE A 144 -0.60 7.36 0.35
N ALA A 145 -1.92 7.51 0.45
CA ALA A 145 -2.53 8.83 0.55
C ALA A 145 -2.03 9.61 1.79
N ASP A 146 -1.81 8.92 2.91
CA ASP A 146 -1.34 9.53 4.16
C ASP A 146 0.08 10.12 4.06
N LEU A 147 0.89 9.72 3.07
CA LEU A 147 2.20 10.37 2.85
C LEU A 147 2.08 11.86 2.53
N CYS A 148 0.94 12.32 1.99
CA CYS A 148 0.71 13.74 1.77
C CYS A 148 0.59 14.55 3.07
N LYS A 149 0.27 13.92 4.21
CA LYS A 149 0.19 14.56 5.52
C LYS A 149 1.56 15.02 6.02
N TYR A 150 2.65 14.45 5.51
CA TYR A 150 4.02 14.87 5.84
C TYR A 150 4.37 16.29 5.37
N ALA A 151 3.50 16.94 4.60
CA ALA A 151 3.60 18.39 4.32
C ALA A 151 3.39 19.23 5.60
N ASP A 152 2.74 18.67 6.61
CA ASP A 152 2.55 19.27 7.94
C ASP A 152 3.72 18.88 8.85
N GLU A 153 4.32 19.90 9.50
CA GLU A 153 5.51 19.69 10.34
C GLU A 153 5.18 18.94 11.64
N ASP A 154 3.98 19.14 12.20
CA ASP A 154 3.57 18.45 13.43
C ASP A 154 3.31 16.97 13.12
N PHE A 155 2.65 16.67 11.99
CA PHE A 155 2.49 15.30 11.53
C PHE A 155 3.86 14.61 11.32
N TYR A 156 4.82 15.27 10.66
CA TYR A 156 6.18 14.73 10.50
C TYR A 156 6.85 14.42 11.84
N ARG A 157 6.71 15.31 12.84
CA ARG A 157 7.32 15.11 14.17
C ARG A 157 6.75 13.90 14.90
N GLU A 158 5.48 13.61 14.71
CA GLU A 158 4.76 12.50 15.36
C GLU A 158 4.99 11.16 14.63
N HIS A 159 5.27 11.17 13.31
CA HIS A 159 5.35 9.98 12.45
C HIS A 159 6.71 9.86 11.75
N LYS A 160 7.80 10.00 12.49
CA LYS A 160 9.15 9.98 11.88
C LYS A 160 9.61 8.63 11.40
N THR A 161 9.04 7.56 11.91
CA THR A 161 9.50 6.20 11.66
C THR A 161 8.58 5.50 10.67
N ILE A 162 9.19 4.95 9.63
CA ILE A 162 8.56 4.00 8.72
C ILE A 162 9.12 2.64 9.06
N ARG A 163 8.27 1.66 9.33
CA ARG A 163 8.66 0.27 9.43
C ARG A 163 8.55 -0.39 8.06
N PHE A 164 9.61 -1.03 7.63
CA PHE A 164 9.59 -1.88 6.44
C PHE A 164 10.32 -3.18 6.77
N ASP A 165 9.54 -4.18 7.08
CA ASP A 165 10.02 -5.54 7.33
C ASP A 165 10.18 -6.26 6.01
N THR A 166 11.29 -6.97 5.83
CA THR A 166 11.52 -7.88 4.70
C THR A 166 11.48 -9.31 5.19
N LEU A 167 11.47 -10.29 4.27
CA LEU A 167 11.59 -11.70 4.65
C LEU A 167 12.91 -12.05 5.34
N SER A 168 13.94 -11.20 5.20
CA SER A 168 15.26 -11.39 5.79
C SER A 168 15.47 -10.66 7.11
N GLY A 169 14.62 -9.71 7.49
CA GLY A 169 14.78 -8.95 8.72
C GLY A 169 13.78 -7.83 8.91
N PHE A 170 13.67 -7.37 10.15
CA PHE A 170 12.88 -6.21 10.54
C PHE A 170 13.66 -4.92 10.26
N GLY A 171 12.99 -3.90 9.74
CA GLY A 171 13.62 -2.63 9.40
C GLY A 171 12.84 -1.42 9.90
N GLU A 172 13.55 -0.49 10.53
CA GLU A 172 13.03 0.82 10.89
C GLU A 172 13.82 1.91 10.16
N TYR A 173 13.11 2.83 9.54
CA TYR A 173 13.66 3.90 8.72
C TYR A 173 13.16 5.24 9.19
N GLU A 174 14.05 6.22 9.29
CA GLU A 174 13.68 7.59 9.65
C GLU A 174 13.36 8.40 8.39
N VAL A 175 12.25 9.15 8.42
CA VAL A 175 11.90 10.10 7.35
C VAL A 175 12.87 11.27 7.39
N VAL A 176 13.77 11.37 6.42
CA VAL A 176 14.80 12.42 6.34
C VAL A 176 14.43 13.57 5.40
N ALA A 177 13.54 13.32 4.43
CA ALA A 177 13.08 14.34 3.48
C ALA A 177 11.72 13.99 2.92
N VAL A 178 10.91 15.01 2.67
CA VAL A 178 9.63 14.91 1.96
C VAL A 178 9.68 15.86 0.77
N SER A 179 9.37 15.36 -0.42
CA SER A 179 9.28 16.17 -1.63
C SER A 179 7.94 15.96 -2.31
N TYR A 180 7.32 17.05 -2.75
CA TYR A 180 6.07 17.02 -3.50
C TYR A 180 6.31 17.55 -4.91
N THR A 181 6.21 16.67 -5.91
CA THR A 181 6.32 17.06 -7.31
C THR A 181 4.94 17.35 -7.88
N HIS A 182 4.62 18.62 -8.08
CA HIS A 182 3.41 19.04 -8.78
C HIS A 182 3.67 18.95 -10.28
N LEU A 183 3.06 17.98 -10.96
CA LEU A 183 2.91 18.04 -12.40
C LEU A 183 1.86 19.13 -12.69
N ARG A 184 2.30 20.39 -12.81
CA ARG A 184 1.46 21.40 -13.46
C ARG A 184 1.25 20.90 -14.87
N ALA A 185 -0.01 20.72 -15.27
CA ALA A 185 -0.37 20.64 -16.66
C ALA A 185 0.30 21.84 -17.34
N HIS A 186 1.16 21.58 -18.32
CA HIS A 186 1.84 22.61 -19.09
C HIS A 186 0.76 23.49 -19.69
N GLU A 187 0.54 24.69 -19.12
CA GLU A 187 -0.05 25.76 -19.87
C GLU A 187 0.94 26.06 -20.99
N THR A 188 0.60 25.61 -22.18
CA THR A 188 1.24 26.05 -23.41
C THR A 188 0.88 27.54 -23.59
N ASP A 189 1.61 28.41 -22.91
CA ASP A 189 1.69 29.80 -23.32
C ASP A 189 2.39 29.83 -24.67
N SER A 190 1.57 29.81 -25.70
CA SER A 190 1.99 30.24 -27.05
C SER A 190 2.27 31.71 -27.02
N TYR A 191 3.50 32.08 -26.82
CA TYR A 191 3.97 33.41 -27.22
C TYR A 191 4.12 33.44 -28.74
N LEU A 192 3.19 34.11 -29.40
CA LEU A 192 3.35 34.69 -30.71
C LEU A 192 3.97 36.06 -30.57
#